data_50f1b289ba46be6b37ff1cdcb0e44e03
#
_entry.id   50f1b289ba46be6b37ff1cdcb0e44e03
#
_cell.length_a   1.000
_cell.length_b   1.000
_cell.length_c   1.000
_cell.angle_alpha   90.00
_cell.angle_beta   90.00
_cell.angle_gamma   90.00
#
_symmetry.space_group_name_H-M   'P 1'
#
loop_
_entity.id
_entity.type
_entity.pdbx_description
1 polymer ?
#
loop_
_entity_poly.entity_id
_entity_poly.type
_entity_poly.pdbx_seq_one_letter_code
_entity_poly.pdbx_strand_id
1 'polypeptide(L)'
;MKKLGILAGVAGLALTAVLAASTTGSADDSKLEQLKAQGFARLAIANEPPYTAVAADGKVSGAAPDVAREIFKRLGVADVAASISEYGAMIPGLQAGRFDAVTAGLFMKPERCAAVAYSEPVLCDAEAMLVKKGNPKGFKSYEDVAKDTTATIGAPGGGTEEKLALNAGVPRERVIVVPDGQSGLKMLQDGRIDAYSLPVLSINDLVKKAADPNLEVIAPVQGAPVYCDGAAFKKGDEALRDAFDVELAKLKTSGEFAKIIEPYGFSAAAAMSTTRDKLCAAK
;
A
#
# COMPACT_ATOMS: atom_id res chain seq x y z
N MET A 1 -3.50 38.04 -90.35
CA MET A 1 -2.59 37.89 -89.25
C MET A 1 -3.41 38.11 -87.98
N LYS A 2 -3.76 37.01 -87.28
CA LYS A 2 -4.74 36.97 -86.19
C LYS A 2 -4.05 37.13 -84.89
N LYS A 3 -4.46 38.09 -84.06
CA LYS A 3 -4.02 38.21 -82.66
C LYS A 3 -4.92 37.38 -81.74
N LEU A 4 -4.34 36.50 -81.00
CA LEU A 4 -5.02 35.66 -80.03
C LEU A 4 -4.86 36.33 -78.65
N GLY A 5 -5.97 36.70 -78.01
CA GLY A 5 -5.99 37.21 -76.65
C GLY A 5 -6.11 36.06 -75.61
N ILE A 6 -5.26 36.11 -74.58
CA ILE A 6 -5.27 35.17 -73.48
C ILE A 6 -5.99 35.87 -72.34
N LEU A 7 -7.14 35.29 -71.88
CA LEU A 7 -7.79 35.63 -70.62
C LEU A 7 -7.13 34.86 -69.50
N ALA A 8 -6.59 35.55 -68.48
CA ALA A 8 -6.12 34.97 -67.24
C ALA A 8 -7.26 34.93 -66.21
N GLY A 9 -7.69 33.72 -65.90
CA GLY A 9 -8.64 33.49 -64.81
C GLY A 9 -7.90 33.38 -63.48
N VAL A 10 -8.25 34.23 -62.51
CA VAL A 10 -7.75 34.16 -61.12
C VAL A 10 -8.67 33.24 -60.34
N ALA A 11 -8.19 32.04 -60.00
CA ALA A 11 -8.87 31.13 -59.09
C ALA A 11 -8.45 31.49 -57.66
N GLY A 12 -9.39 32.03 -56.86
CA GLY A 12 -9.18 32.26 -55.42
C GLY A 12 -9.28 30.97 -54.65
N LEU A 13 -8.17 30.53 -54.04
CA LEU A 13 -8.19 29.47 -53.05
C LEU A 13 -8.64 30.06 -51.70
N ALA A 14 -9.84 29.71 -51.27
CA ALA A 14 -10.28 29.94 -49.90
C ALA A 14 -9.64 28.88 -48.98
N LEU A 15 -8.66 29.29 -48.17
CA LEU A 15 -8.01 28.47 -47.16
C LEU A 15 -8.92 28.44 -45.91
N THR A 16 -9.73 27.40 -45.73
CA THR A 16 -10.47 27.15 -44.49
C THR A 16 -9.51 26.61 -43.45
N ALA A 17 -9.09 27.45 -42.49
CA ALA A 17 -8.36 27.04 -41.32
C ALA A 17 -9.31 26.28 -40.38
N VAL A 18 -9.19 24.96 -40.36
CA VAL A 18 -9.80 24.12 -39.32
C VAL A 18 -8.98 24.31 -38.05
N LEU A 19 -9.49 25.08 -37.08
CA LEU A 19 -8.98 25.11 -35.72
C LEU A 19 -9.28 23.73 -35.09
N ALA A 20 -8.29 22.83 -35.07
CA ALA A 20 -8.32 21.68 -34.21
C ALA A 20 -8.18 22.18 -32.76
N ALA A 21 -9.30 22.25 -32.04
CA ALA A 21 -9.28 22.41 -30.59
C ALA A 21 -8.60 21.18 -29.99
N SER A 22 -7.30 21.28 -29.72
CA SER A 22 -6.58 20.30 -28.91
C SER A 22 -7.16 20.35 -27.49
N THR A 23 -8.06 19.43 -27.15
CA THR A 23 -8.42 19.18 -25.78
C THR A 23 -7.19 18.60 -25.10
N THR A 24 -6.45 19.43 -24.37
CA THR A 24 -5.46 18.99 -23.42
C THR A 24 -6.20 18.39 -22.21
N GLY A 25 -6.79 17.20 -22.38
CA GLY A 25 -7.09 16.33 -21.26
C GLY A 25 -5.74 15.98 -20.62
N SER A 26 -5.58 16.23 -19.32
CA SER A 26 -4.34 15.85 -18.65
C SER A 26 -4.17 14.33 -18.76
N ALA A 27 -2.94 13.83 -18.83
CA ALA A 27 -2.66 12.39 -18.90
C ALA A 27 -3.30 11.62 -17.73
N ASP A 28 -3.63 12.32 -16.66
CA ASP A 28 -4.20 11.82 -15.40
C ASP A 28 -5.71 11.56 -15.49
N ASP A 29 -6.49 12.42 -16.16
CA ASP A 29 -7.92 12.16 -16.41
C ASP A 29 -8.10 10.92 -17.27
N SER A 30 -7.10 10.57 -18.08
CA SER A 30 -7.10 9.37 -18.91
C SER A 30 -7.03 8.08 -18.09
N LYS A 31 -6.35 8.06 -16.92
CA LYS A 31 -6.19 6.84 -16.12
C LYS A 31 -7.49 6.41 -15.42
N LEU A 32 -8.21 7.35 -14.80
CA LEU A 32 -9.52 7.05 -14.20
C LEU A 32 -10.52 6.57 -15.25
N GLU A 33 -10.59 7.23 -16.42
CA GLU A 33 -11.47 6.82 -17.51
C GLU A 33 -11.11 5.44 -18.08
N GLN A 34 -9.80 5.11 -18.15
CA GLN A 34 -9.36 3.75 -18.50
C GLN A 34 -9.87 2.70 -17.51
N LEU A 35 -9.77 2.97 -16.19
CA LEU A 35 -10.26 2.05 -15.15
C LEU A 35 -11.79 1.90 -15.20
N LYS A 36 -12.54 2.99 -15.47
CA LYS A 36 -13.99 2.91 -15.67
C LYS A 36 -14.36 2.04 -16.86
N ALA A 37 -13.68 2.25 -17.99
CA ALA A 37 -13.91 1.46 -19.21
C ALA A 37 -13.53 -0.02 -19.01
N GLN A 38 -12.46 -0.29 -18.25
CA GLN A 38 -12.01 -1.64 -17.89
C GLN A 38 -12.96 -2.33 -16.89
N GLY A 39 -13.66 -1.54 -16.06
CA GLY A 39 -14.58 -2.01 -15.03
C GLY A 39 -13.93 -2.43 -13.71
N PHE A 40 -12.61 -2.39 -13.58
CA PHE A 40 -11.91 -2.75 -12.34
C PHE A 40 -10.55 -2.04 -12.22
N ALA A 41 -10.07 -1.90 -10.98
CA ALA A 41 -8.70 -1.48 -10.69
C ALA A 41 -7.86 -2.67 -10.18
N ARG A 42 -6.61 -2.77 -10.63
CA ARG A 42 -5.67 -3.83 -10.23
C ARG A 42 -4.92 -3.38 -8.98
N LEU A 43 -5.08 -4.13 -7.89
CA LEU A 43 -4.45 -3.85 -6.61
C LEU A 43 -3.30 -4.82 -6.33
N ALA A 44 -2.18 -4.31 -5.80
CA ALA A 44 -1.20 -5.14 -5.11
C ALA A 44 -1.55 -5.24 -3.63
N ILE A 45 -1.54 -6.45 -3.09
CA ILE A 45 -1.81 -6.78 -1.68
C ILE A 45 -0.76 -7.75 -1.14
N ALA A 46 -0.62 -7.87 0.19
CA ALA A 46 0.37 -8.74 0.82
C ALA A 46 -0.20 -10.08 1.34
N ASN A 47 -1.52 -10.28 1.34
CA ASN A 47 -2.19 -11.38 2.03
C ASN A 47 -1.79 -11.47 3.52
N GLU A 48 -1.87 -10.32 4.19
CA GLU A 48 -1.54 -10.13 5.62
C GLU A 48 -2.78 -9.66 6.39
N PRO A 49 -3.59 -10.59 6.93
CA PRO A 49 -4.75 -10.22 7.73
C PRO A 49 -4.35 -9.46 9.01
N PRO A 50 -5.15 -8.46 9.43
CA PRO A 50 -6.43 -8.01 8.88
C PRO A 50 -6.32 -6.92 7.81
N TYR A 51 -5.10 -6.53 7.42
CA TYR A 51 -4.87 -5.54 6.35
C TYR A 51 -5.43 -6.01 5.03
N THR A 52 -5.05 -7.20 4.62
CA THR A 52 -5.41 -7.82 3.34
C THR A 52 -5.56 -9.32 3.51
N ALA A 53 -6.54 -9.92 2.84
CA ALA A 53 -6.75 -11.36 2.84
C ALA A 53 -7.27 -11.84 1.48
N VAL A 54 -6.84 -13.02 1.08
CA VAL A 54 -7.38 -13.73 -0.09
C VAL A 54 -7.95 -15.06 0.39
N ALA A 55 -9.26 -15.24 0.18
CA ALA A 55 -9.92 -16.48 0.48
C ALA A 55 -9.58 -17.56 -0.55
N ALA A 56 -9.88 -18.84 -0.25
CA ALA A 56 -9.58 -19.96 -1.14
C ALA A 56 -10.31 -19.87 -2.51
N ASP A 57 -11.44 -19.17 -2.58
CA ASP A 57 -12.17 -18.88 -3.81
C ASP A 57 -11.62 -17.66 -4.59
N GLY A 58 -10.52 -17.08 -4.12
CA GLY A 58 -9.89 -15.90 -4.71
C GLY A 58 -10.51 -14.56 -4.30
N LYS A 59 -11.53 -14.56 -3.45
CA LYS A 59 -12.16 -13.32 -2.97
C LYS A 59 -11.20 -12.54 -2.10
N VAL A 60 -11.03 -11.27 -2.44
CA VAL A 60 -10.18 -10.33 -1.71
C VAL A 60 -11.00 -9.58 -0.66
N SER A 61 -10.48 -9.52 0.55
CA SER A 61 -11.03 -8.80 1.70
C SER A 61 -9.90 -8.21 2.55
N GLY A 62 -10.26 -7.48 3.59
CA GLY A 62 -9.35 -6.79 4.50
C GLY A 62 -9.58 -5.29 4.49
N ALA A 63 -9.08 -4.62 5.53
CA ALA A 63 -9.36 -3.20 5.73
C ALA A 63 -8.93 -2.33 4.53
N ALA A 64 -7.74 -2.55 3.99
CA ALA A 64 -7.19 -1.74 2.90
C ALA A 64 -7.92 -1.97 1.55
N PRO A 65 -8.12 -3.20 1.05
CA PRO A 65 -8.84 -3.41 -0.21
C PRO A 65 -10.33 -3.09 -0.10
N ASP A 66 -10.97 -3.19 1.08
CA ASP A 66 -12.39 -2.86 1.23
C ASP A 66 -12.61 -1.34 1.18
N VAL A 67 -11.71 -0.54 1.78
CA VAL A 67 -11.70 0.93 1.59
C VAL A 67 -11.49 1.28 0.13
N ALA A 68 -10.49 0.66 -0.52
CA ALA A 68 -10.19 0.92 -1.92
C ALA A 68 -11.37 0.57 -2.84
N ARG A 69 -12.01 -0.58 -2.62
CA ARG A 69 -13.19 -1.03 -3.38
C ARG A 69 -14.33 -0.01 -3.29
N GLU A 70 -14.65 0.45 -2.08
CA GLU A 70 -15.70 1.44 -1.88
C GLU A 70 -15.38 2.75 -2.59
N ILE A 71 -14.12 3.22 -2.50
CA ILE A 71 -13.70 4.46 -3.16
C ILE A 71 -13.74 4.30 -4.69
N PHE A 72 -13.18 3.24 -5.26
CA PHE A 72 -13.19 3.00 -6.71
C PHE A 72 -14.63 2.89 -7.24
N LYS A 73 -15.53 2.25 -6.49
CA LYS A 73 -16.96 2.19 -6.82
C LYS A 73 -17.59 3.59 -6.90
N ARG A 74 -17.29 4.48 -5.96
CA ARG A 74 -17.75 5.89 -5.97
C ARG A 74 -17.18 6.68 -7.14
N LEU A 75 -15.97 6.33 -7.57
CA LEU A 75 -15.34 6.91 -8.76
C LEU A 75 -15.90 6.33 -10.08
N GLY A 76 -16.82 5.37 -10.03
CA GLY A 76 -17.43 4.74 -11.22
C GLY A 76 -16.66 3.54 -11.76
N VAL A 77 -15.68 3.01 -11.01
CA VAL A 77 -14.98 1.74 -11.30
C VAL A 77 -15.71 0.61 -10.56
N ALA A 78 -16.23 -0.39 -11.29
CA ALA A 78 -17.21 -1.33 -10.74
C ALA A 78 -16.65 -2.24 -9.64
N ASP A 79 -15.37 -2.67 -9.72
CA ASP A 79 -14.75 -3.57 -8.74
C ASP A 79 -13.23 -3.39 -8.67
N VAL A 80 -12.58 -4.18 -7.83
CA VAL A 80 -11.13 -4.28 -7.71
C VAL A 80 -10.68 -5.72 -7.91
N ALA A 81 -9.59 -5.92 -8.64
CA ALA A 81 -8.91 -7.21 -8.80
C ALA A 81 -7.56 -7.13 -8.08
N ALA A 82 -7.26 -8.05 -7.19
CA ALA A 82 -6.02 -8.01 -6.44
C ALA A 82 -5.07 -9.16 -6.78
N SER A 83 -3.78 -8.88 -6.70
CA SER A 83 -2.71 -9.85 -6.81
C SER A 83 -1.79 -9.77 -5.60
N ILE A 84 -1.42 -10.93 -5.06
CA ILE A 84 -0.46 -11.01 -3.95
C ILE A 84 0.92 -10.64 -4.48
N SER A 85 1.62 -9.80 -3.73
CA SER A 85 2.99 -9.34 -4.01
C SER A 85 3.75 -9.17 -2.71
N GLU A 86 5.03 -9.50 -2.70
CA GLU A 86 5.93 -9.15 -1.60
C GLU A 86 6.11 -7.63 -1.53
N TYR A 87 6.29 -7.08 -0.33
CA TYR A 87 6.42 -5.64 -0.11
C TYR A 87 7.53 -5.00 -0.96
N GLY A 88 8.69 -5.66 -1.07
CA GLY A 88 9.80 -5.19 -1.90
C GLY A 88 9.49 -5.11 -3.40
N ALA A 89 8.50 -5.87 -3.89
CA ALA A 89 8.12 -5.92 -5.29
C ALA A 89 6.93 -4.99 -5.65
N MET A 90 6.23 -4.44 -4.65
CA MET A 90 5.02 -3.63 -4.88
C MET A 90 5.31 -2.33 -5.63
N ILE A 91 6.26 -1.53 -5.15
CA ILE A 91 6.64 -0.25 -5.80
C ILE A 91 7.20 -0.47 -7.21
N PRO A 92 8.17 -1.38 -7.43
CA PRO A 92 8.60 -1.72 -8.78
C PRO A 92 7.48 -2.19 -9.70
N GLY A 93 6.54 -3.00 -9.16
CA GLY A 93 5.37 -3.47 -9.89
C GLY A 93 4.41 -2.37 -10.29
N LEU A 94 4.17 -1.41 -9.40
CA LEU A 94 3.36 -0.23 -9.64
C LEU A 94 3.98 0.67 -10.71
N GLN A 95 5.29 0.94 -10.61
CA GLN A 95 6.03 1.73 -11.60
C GLN A 95 6.03 1.08 -13.00
N ALA A 96 6.08 -0.26 -13.05
CA ALA A 96 5.98 -1.03 -14.29
C ALA A 96 4.55 -1.17 -14.83
N GLY A 97 3.53 -0.58 -14.15
CA GLY A 97 2.13 -0.64 -14.58
C GLY A 97 1.46 -2.01 -14.42
N ARG A 98 2.04 -2.90 -13.59
CA ARG A 98 1.40 -4.18 -13.25
C ARG A 98 0.17 -4.00 -12.37
N PHE A 99 0.18 -2.97 -11.53
CA PHE A 99 -0.88 -2.58 -10.62
C PHE A 99 -1.30 -1.14 -10.90
N ASP A 100 -2.53 -0.81 -10.57
CA ASP A 100 -3.08 0.55 -10.63
C ASP A 100 -2.99 1.24 -9.27
N ALA A 101 -3.00 0.45 -8.19
CA ALA A 101 -2.73 0.92 -6.83
C ALA A 101 -2.10 -0.20 -5.98
N VAL A 102 -1.41 0.20 -4.90
CA VAL A 102 -1.00 -0.69 -3.80
C VAL A 102 -1.86 -0.37 -2.60
N THR A 103 -2.56 -1.38 -2.05
CA THR A 103 -3.44 -1.27 -0.87
C THR A 103 -3.18 -2.44 0.06
N ALA A 104 -2.02 -2.42 0.73
CA ALA A 104 -1.44 -3.59 1.37
C ALA A 104 -0.89 -3.33 2.78
N GLY A 105 -1.14 -2.19 3.40
CA GLY A 105 -0.37 -1.82 4.61
C GLY A 105 1.05 -1.34 4.27
N LEU A 106 1.28 -0.87 3.04
CA LEU A 106 2.57 -0.32 2.65
C LEU A 106 2.81 1.02 3.33
N PHE A 107 3.36 1.02 4.53
CA PHE A 107 3.53 2.21 5.37
C PHE A 107 4.27 3.34 4.67
N MET A 108 3.75 4.57 4.85
CA MET A 108 4.37 5.79 4.33
C MET A 108 5.70 6.05 5.04
N LYS A 109 6.73 6.27 4.24
CA LYS A 109 8.07 6.65 4.68
C LYS A 109 8.67 7.59 3.63
N PRO A 110 9.57 8.52 3.99
CA PRO A 110 10.12 9.49 3.04
C PRO A 110 10.64 8.84 1.74
N GLU A 111 11.36 7.72 1.85
CA GLU A 111 11.92 7.03 0.69
C GLU A 111 10.84 6.39 -0.21
N ARG A 112 9.74 5.90 0.36
CA ARG A 112 8.61 5.37 -0.41
C ARG A 112 7.79 6.51 -1.03
N CYS A 113 7.56 7.59 -0.28
CA CYS A 113 6.88 8.80 -0.78
C CYS A 113 7.66 9.47 -1.93
N ALA A 114 9.00 9.36 -1.92
CA ALA A 114 9.81 9.81 -3.05
C ALA A 114 9.59 8.96 -4.32
N ALA A 115 9.17 7.70 -4.18
CA ALA A 115 9.02 6.76 -5.29
C ALA A 115 7.60 6.65 -5.86
N VAL A 116 6.56 6.92 -5.05
CA VAL A 116 5.14 6.78 -5.41
C VAL A 116 4.31 7.96 -4.91
N ALA A 117 3.09 8.11 -5.42
CA ALA A 117 2.11 9.07 -4.95
C ALA A 117 1.17 8.37 -3.95
N TYR A 118 1.28 8.67 -2.66
CA TYR A 118 0.36 8.15 -1.66
C TYR A 118 -0.93 8.98 -1.58
N SER A 119 -2.04 8.32 -1.23
CA SER A 119 -3.26 8.97 -0.73
C SER A 119 -3.05 9.54 0.67
N GLU A 120 -4.06 10.22 1.23
CA GLU A 120 -4.14 10.47 2.66
C GLU A 120 -4.18 9.15 3.47
N PRO A 121 -3.80 9.15 4.77
CA PRO A 121 -3.70 7.94 5.58
C PRO A 121 -4.98 7.12 5.61
N VAL A 122 -4.85 5.79 5.51
CA VAL A 122 -5.97 4.83 5.57
C VAL A 122 -5.90 3.98 6.83
N LEU A 123 -4.80 3.29 7.09
CA LEU A 123 -4.65 2.44 8.28
C LEU A 123 -3.40 2.84 9.05
N CYS A 124 -3.50 2.84 10.39
CA CYS A 124 -2.36 3.10 11.26
C CYS A 124 -2.24 1.98 12.28
N ASP A 125 -1.01 1.52 12.54
CA ASP A 125 -0.72 0.48 13.52
C ASP A 125 0.68 0.68 14.12
N ALA A 126 0.91 0.06 15.28
CA ALA A 126 2.21 -0.05 15.90
C ALA A 126 2.89 -1.38 15.51
N GLU A 127 4.17 -1.51 15.82
CA GLU A 127 4.92 -2.74 15.60
C GLU A 127 4.79 -3.70 16.77
N ALA A 128 4.81 -5.01 16.48
CA ALA A 128 4.85 -6.07 17.46
C ALA A 128 5.94 -7.11 17.14
N MET A 129 6.34 -7.85 18.14
CA MET A 129 7.14 -9.07 18.01
C MET A 129 6.38 -10.25 18.62
N LEU A 130 6.28 -11.33 17.89
CA LEU A 130 5.86 -12.63 18.40
C LEU A 130 7.09 -13.41 18.83
N VAL A 131 7.07 -13.92 20.06
CA VAL A 131 8.16 -14.68 20.65
C VAL A 131 7.62 -15.94 21.32
N LYS A 132 8.49 -16.85 21.75
CA LYS A 132 8.09 -17.97 22.59
C LYS A 132 7.67 -17.49 23.98
N LYS A 133 6.75 -18.22 24.60
CA LYS A 133 6.20 -17.94 25.93
C LYS A 133 7.28 -17.67 26.96
N GLY A 134 7.08 -16.64 27.76
CA GLY A 134 8.02 -16.17 28.78
C GLY A 134 9.15 -15.31 28.21
N ASN A 135 9.12 -15.01 26.91
CA ASN A 135 10.12 -14.16 26.25
C ASN A 135 11.55 -14.49 26.70
N PRO A 136 12.06 -15.69 26.41
CA PRO A 136 13.28 -16.23 27.04
C PRO A 136 14.55 -15.40 26.79
N LYS A 137 14.55 -14.56 25.74
CA LYS A 137 15.64 -13.63 25.41
C LYS A 137 15.39 -12.20 25.88
N GLY A 138 14.24 -11.92 26.48
CA GLY A 138 13.91 -10.62 27.10
C GLY A 138 13.74 -9.46 26.09
N PHE A 139 13.40 -9.74 24.84
CA PHE A 139 13.23 -8.71 23.82
C PHE A 139 12.09 -7.75 24.15
N LYS A 140 12.36 -6.45 24.00
CA LYS A 140 11.38 -5.36 24.08
C LYS A 140 11.47 -4.43 22.88
N SER A 141 12.62 -4.44 22.19
CA SER A 141 12.95 -3.58 21.08
C SER A 141 13.78 -4.31 20.02
N TYR A 142 13.95 -3.73 18.84
CA TYR A 142 14.86 -4.25 17.82
C TYR A 142 16.34 -4.17 18.25
N GLU A 143 16.68 -3.19 19.09
CA GLU A 143 18.01 -3.03 19.66
C GLU A 143 18.34 -4.19 20.62
N ASP A 144 17.36 -4.74 21.33
CA ASP A 144 17.57 -5.93 22.18
C ASP A 144 17.90 -7.16 21.33
N VAL A 145 17.23 -7.33 20.18
CA VAL A 145 17.56 -8.38 19.20
C VAL A 145 18.97 -8.17 18.64
N ALA A 146 19.36 -6.92 18.36
CA ALA A 146 20.69 -6.60 17.85
C ALA A 146 21.81 -6.92 18.87
N LYS A 147 21.59 -6.63 20.16
CA LYS A 147 22.54 -6.90 21.26
C LYS A 147 22.77 -8.38 21.52
N ASP A 148 21.77 -9.22 21.33
CA ASP A 148 21.93 -10.69 21.39
C ASP A 148 22.63 -11.17 20.12
N THR A 149 23.89 -11.58 20.24
CA THR A 149 24.74 -11.94 19.08
C THR A 149 24.30 -13.20 18.34
N THR A 150 23.35 -13.96 18.91
CA THR A 150 22.85 -15.24 18.38
C THR A 150 21.41 -15.15 17.88
N ALA A 151 20.66 -14.12 18.31
CA ALA A 151 19.24 -14.00 18.00
C ALA A 151 18.98 -13.78 16.52
N THR A 152 17.94 -14.44 16.04
CA THR A 152 17.41 -14.28 14.68
C THR A 152 16.00 -13.70 14.74
N ILE A 153 15.67 -12.83 13.77
CA ILE A 153 14.34 -12.23 13.66
C ILE A 153 13.79 -12.44 12.24
N GLY A 154 12.55 -12.93 12.18
CA GLY A 154 11.80 -13.03 10.93
C GLY A 154 11.05 -11.74 10.63
N ALA A 155 11.02 -11.35 9.36
CA ALA A 155 10.27 -10.18 8.89
C ALA A 155 9.91 -10.32 7.40
N PRO A 156 8.85 -9.65 6.91
CA PRO A 156 8.53 -9.63 5.48
C PRO A 156 9.62 -8.93 4.66
N GLY A 157 9.98 -9.51 3.52
CA GLY A 157 10.99 -8.96 2.61
C GLY A 157 10.59 -7.59 2.04
N GLY A 158 11.43 -6.56 2.25
CA GLY A 158 11.14 -5.17 1.89
C GLY A 158 10.10 -4.49 2.79
N GLY A 159 9.65 -5.17 3.86
CA GLY A 159 8.77 -4.64 4.88
C GLY A 159 9.40 -3.55 5.74
N THR A 160 8.62 -2.99 6.63
CA THR A 160 9.09 -2.01 7.64
C THR A 160 9.93 -2.69 8.69
N GLU A 161 9.51 -3.85 9.13
CA GLU A 161 10.08 -4.66 10.22
C GLU A 161 11.50 -5.13 9.86
N GLU A 162 11.72 -5.55 8.60
CA GLU A 162 13.06 -5.88 8.09
C GLU A 162 14.00 -4.67 8.22
N LYS A 163 13.54 -3.49 7.78
CA LYS A 163 14.33 -2.25 7.87
C LYS A 163 14.57 -1.81 9.31
N LEU A 164 13.59 -1.97 10.20
CA LEU A 164 13.75 -1.64 11.62
C LEU A 164 14.80 -2.52 12.27
N ALA A 165 14.78 -3.83 12.01
CA ALA A 165 15.78 -4.74 12.52
C ALA A 165 17.20 -4.39 12.02
N LEU A 166 17.35 -4.14 10.72
CA LEU A 166 18.63 -3.74 10.13
C LEU A 166 19.15 -2.41 10.68
N ASN A 167 18.27 -1.41 10.81
CA ASN A 167 18.62 -0.08 11.32
C ASN A 167 18.98 -0.12 12.82
N ALA A 168 18.42 -1.05 13.59
CA ALA A 168 18.78 -1.28 14.99
C ALA A 168 20.14 -2.00 15.13
N GLY A 169 20.75 -2.43 14.03
CA GLY A 169 22.05 -3.09 14.00
C GLY A 169 22.01 -4.62 14.00
N VAL A 170 20.84 -5.24 13.76
CA VAL A 170 20.76 -6.69 13.53
C VAL A 170 21.49 -7.01 12.21
N PRO A 171 22.54 -7.84 12.20
CA PRO A 171 23.23 -8.22 10.98
C PRO A 171 22.29 -8.88 9.96
N ARG A 172 22.53 -8.62 8.66
CA ARG A 172 21.65 -9.09 7.58
C ARG A 172 21.39 -10.60 7.61
N GLU A 173 22.40 -11.39 7.93
CA GLU A 173 22.32 -12.86 8.02
C GLU A 173 21.42 -13.35 9.18
N ARG A 174 21.11 -12.49 10.14
CA ARG A 174 20.22 -12.78 11.27
C ARG A 174 18.79 -12.23 11.07
N VAL A 175 18.55 -11.45 10.02
CA VAL A 175 17.22 -11.03 9.60
C VAL A 175 16.72 -11.98 8.52
N ILE A 176 15.80 -12.85 8.90
CA ILE A 176 15.29 -13.91 8.04
C ILE A 176 14.05 -13.40 7.29
N VAL A 177 14.13 -13.35 5.98
CA VAL A 177 12.98 -12.97 5.14
C VAL A 177 11.93 -14.08 5.19
N VAL A 178 10.71 -13.70 5.51
CA VAL A 178 9.56 -14.59 5.66
C VAL A 178 8.53 -14.25 4.58
N PRO A 179 8.04 -15.24 3.81
CA PRO A 179 7.15 -14.97 2.68
C PRO A 179 5.71 -14.60 3.09
N ASP A 180 5.24 -15.09 4.24
CA ASP A 180 3.88 -14.87 4.76
C ASP A 180 3.78 -15.12 6.26
N GLY A 181 2.65 -14.69 6.85
CA GLY A 181 2.42 -14.77 8.29
C GLY A 181 2.46 -16.20 8.85
N GLN A 182 1.92 -17.18 8.15
CA GLN A 182 1.88 -18.57 8.60
C GLN A 182 3.26 -19.21 8.59
N SER A 183 4.04 -18.91 7.55
CA SER A 183 5.44 -19.35 7.45
C SER A 183 6.28 -18.78 8.60
N GLY A 184 6.12 -17.48 8.91
CA GLY A 184 6.81 -16.85 10.05
C GLY A 184 6.42 -17.45 11.39
N LEU A 185 5.13 -17.66 11.63
CA LEU A 185 4.62 -18.33 12.82
C LEU A 185 5.25 -19.73 12.98
N LYS A 186 5.23 -20.52 11.90
CA LYS A 186 5.80 -21.87 11.94
C LYS A 186 7.31 -21.85 12.19
N MET A 187 8.05 -20.94 11.58
CA MET A 187 9.48 -20.81 11.82
C MET A 187 9.80 -20.48 13.28
N LEU A 188 8.97 -19.64 13.93
CA LEU A 188 9.10 -19.34 15.36
C LEU A 188 8.78 -20.55 16.23
N GLN A 189 7.69 -21.26 15.95
CA GLN A 189 7.32 -22.49 16.65
C GLN A 189 8.41 -23.55 16.56
N ASP A 190 8.97 -23.74 15.36
CA ASP A 190 10.06 -24.70 15.10
C ASP A 190 11.41 -24.25 15.71
N GLY A 191 11.52 -23.01 16.23
CA GLY A 191 12.76 -22.45 16.78
C GLY A 191 13.80 -22.09 15.73
N ARG A 192 13.39 -21.86 14.49
CA ARG A 192 14.25 -21.41 13.39
C ARG A 192 14.49 -19.90 13.42
N ILE A 193 13.62 -19.16 14.12
CA ILE A 193 13.75 -17.74 14.46
C ILE A 193 13.40 -17.56 15.94
N ASP A 194 13.98 -16.56 16.59
CA ASP A 194 13.73 -16.23 17.99
C ASP A 194 12.60 -15.23 18.18
N ALA A 195 12.38 -14.36 17.18
CA ALA A 195 11.29 -13.41 17.13
C ALA A 195 10.72 -13.34 15.71
N TYR A 196 9.42 -13.04 15.58
CA TYR A 196 8.77 -12.73 14.33
C TYR A 196 8.08 -11.37 14.45
N SER A 197 8.42 -10.43 13.56
CA SER A 197 7.91 -9.06 13.63
C SER A 197 6.93 -8.75 12.50
N LEU A 198 5.78 -8.20 12.89
CA LEU A 198 4.71 -7.66 12.06
C LEU A 198 3.99 -6.54 12.82
N PRO A 199 3.08 -5.79 12.18
CA PRO A 199 2.18 -4.89 12.89
C PRO A 199 1.34 -5.61 13.95
N VAL A 200 0.94 -4.87 14.99
CA VAL A 200 0.21 -5.43 16.16
C VAL A 200 -1.02 -6.21 15.74
N LEU A 201 -1.84 -5.66 14.83
CA LEU A 201 -3.07 -6.33 14.43
C LEU A 201 -2.81 -7.61 13.64
N SER A 202 -1.76 -7.66 12.82
CA SER A 202 -1.36 -8.86 12.10
C SER A 202 -0.87 -9.96 13.06
N ILE A 203 -0.03 -9.62 14.04
CA ILE A 203 0.41 -10.58 15.08
C ILE A 203 -0.78 -11.08 15.88
N ASN A 204 -1.70 -10.21 16.30
CA ASN A 204 -2.88 -10.60 17.06
C ASN A 204 -3.80 -11.55 16.27
N ASP A 205 -4.00 -11.31 14.97
CA ASP A 205 -4.76 -12.22 14.10
C ASP A 205 -4.09 -13.60 14.01
N LEU A 206 -2.76 -13.64 13.81
CA LEU A 206 -1.99 -14.90 13.79
C LEU A 206 -2.12 -15.68 15.09
N VAL A 207 -1.89 -15.04 16.23
CA VAL A 207 -1.96 -15.68 17.55
C VAL A 207 -3.35 -16.20 17.84
N LYS A 208 -4.39 -15.38 17.53
CA LYS A 208 -5.79 -15.80 17.70
C LYS A 208 -6.13 -17.04 16.89
N LYS A 209 -5.64 -17.12 15.64
CA LYS A 209 -5.88 -18.28 14.77
C LYS A 209 -5.05 -19.50 15.16
N ALA A 210 -3.80 -19.28 15.60
CA ALA A 210 -2.92 -20.36 16.04
C ALA A 210 -3.41 -21.03 17.33
N ALA A 211 -4.03 -20.25 18.23
CA ALA A 211 -4.47 -20.69 19.56
C ALA A 211 -3.37 -21.46 20.34
N ASP A 212 -2.10 -21.08 20.13
CA ASP A 212 -0.93 -21.74 20.73
C ASP A 212 -0.55 -21.02 22.04
N PRO A 213 -0.69 -21.68 23.21
CA PRO A 213 -0.37 -21.08 24.49
C PRO A 213 1.15 -20.87 24.72
N ASN A 214 2.00 -21.40 23.83
CA ASN A 214 3.45 -21.28 23.91
C ASN A 214 3.99 -20.02 23.19
N LEU A 215 3.12 -19.13 22.81
CA LEU A 215 3.46 -17.87 22.15
C LEU A 215 3.18 -16.68 23.09
N GLU A 216 3.94 -15.62 22.90
CA GLU A 216 3.79 -14.34 23.61
C GLU A 216 3.99 -13.16 22.66
N VAL A 217 3.15 -12.15 22.80
CA VAL A 217 3.18 -10.93 21.99
C VAL A 217 3.85 -9.82 22.78
N ILE A 218 4.87 -9.22 22.20
CA ILE A 218 5.52 -7.99 22.68
C ILE A 218 4.97 -6.84 21.86
N ALA A 219 4.11 -6.03 22.45
CA ALA A 219 3.46 -4.90 21.75
C ALA A 219 3.13 -3.74 22.72
N PRO A 220 3.34 -2.49 22.31
CA PRO A 220 4.12 -2.12 21.12
C PRO A 220 5.62 -2.38 21.32
N VAL A 221 6.34 -2.61 20.23
CA VAL A 221 7.81 -2.68 20.26
C VAL A 221 8.38 -1.32 20.70
N GLN A 222 9.22 -1.32 21.74
CA GLN A 222 9.80 -0.09 22.28
C GLN A 222 10.69 0.60 21.24
N GLY A 223 10.56 1.93 21.13
CA GLY A 223 11.32 2.74 20.18
C GLY A 223 10.80 2.73 18.74
N ALA A 224 9.91 1.78 18.38
CA ALA A 224 9.25 1.81 17.09
C ALA A 224 8.07 2.79 17.09
N PRO A 225 7.96 3.70 16.09
CA PRO A 225 6.83 4.59 15.99
C PRO A 225 5.58 3.86 15.48
N VAL A 226 4.42 4.50 15.66
CA VAL A 226 3.21 4.14 14.92
C VAL A 226 3.40 4.54 13.47
N TYR A 227 3.11 3.64 12.56
CA TYR A 227 3.14 3.87 11.12
C TYR A 227 1.72 3.93 10.56
N CYS A 228 1.54 4.71 9.50
CA CYS A 228 0.31 4.72 8.75
C CYS A 228 0.59 4.43 7.28
N ASP A 229 -0.33 3.71 6.65
CA ASP A 229 -0.35 3.50 5.20
C ASP A 229 -1.36 4.44 4.52
N GLY A 230 -1.39 4.34 3.22
CA GLY A 230 -2.41 4.85 2.32
C GLY A 230 -2.38 4.03 1.03
N ALA A 231 -3.33 4.26 0.15
CA ALA A 231 -3.24 3.73 -1.19
C ALA A 231 -2.06 4.39 -1.93
N ALA A 232 -1.16 3.60 -2.51
CA ALA A 232 -0.04 4.13 -3.27
C ALA A 232 -0.32 3.99 -4.78
N PHE A 233 -0.08 5.07 -5.51
CA PHE A 233 -0.26 5.19 -6.95
C PHE A 233 1.08 5.46 -7.64
N LYS A 234 1.17 5.16 -8.93
CA LYS A 234 2.33 5.52 -9.75
C LYS A 234 2.47 7.04 -9.80
N LYS A 235 3.70 7.55 -9.74
CA LYS A 235 3.95 8.95 -10.10
C LYS A 235 3.60 9.17 -11.58
N GLY A 236 2.83 10.23 -11.84
CA GLY A 236 2.16 10.48 -13.10
C GLY A 236 0.67 10.12 -13.09
N ASP A 237 0.17 9.42 -12.05
CA ASP A 237 -1.26 9.15 -11.83
C ASP A 237 -1.80 9.97 -10.62
N GLU A 238 -1.22 11.17 -10.36
CA GLU A 238 -1.59 12.01 -9.22
C GLU A 238 -3.06 12.44 -9.27
N ALA A 239 -3.65 12.65 -10.44
CA ALA A 239 -5.07 12.99 -10.52
C ALA A 239 -5.97 11.81 -10.11
N LEU A 240 -5.58 10.57 -10.38
CA LEU A 240 -6.28 9.40 -9.85
C LEU A 240 -6.18 9.34 -8.31
N ARG A 241 -4.98 9.61 -7.75
CA ARG A 241 -4.74 9.72 -6.32
C ARG A 241 -5.59 10.83 -5.70
N ASP A 242 -5.66 12.01 -6.32
CA ASP A 242 -6.44 13.15 -5.84
C ASP A 242 -7.95 12.87 -5.89
N ALA A 243 -8.44 12.21 -6.94
CA ALA A 243 -9.81 11.74 -7.02
C ALA A 243 -10.11 10.71 -5.90
N PHE A 244 -9.18 9.80 -5.62
CA PHE A 244 -9.27 8.85 -4.51
C PHE A 244 -9.35 9.58 -3.16
N ASP A 245 -8.49 10.58 -2.94
CA ASP A 245 -8.47 11.38 -1.70
C ASP A 245 -9.76 12.16 -1.48
N VAL A 246 -10.38 12.68 -2.53
CA VAL A 246 -11.71 13.34 -2.45
C VAL A 246 -12.77 12.37 -1.90
N GLU A 247 -12.84 11.16 -2.43
CA GLU A 247 -13.81 10.16 -1.95
C GLU A 247 -13.43 9.61 -0.55
N LEU A 248 -12.14 9.43 -0.25
CA LEU A 248 -11.66 9.06 1.08
C LEU A 248 -12.07 10.12 2.12
N ALA A 249 -11.95 11.40 1.81
CA ALA A 249 -12.38 12.48 2.69
C ALA A 249 -13.90 12.44 2.97
N LYS A 250 -14.72 12.16 1.94
CA LYS A 250 -16.17 11.97 2.10
C LYS A 250 -16.49 10.77 2.99
N LEU A 251 -15.81 9.62 2.79
CA LEU A 251 -15.97 8.44 3.66
C LEU A 251 -15.62 8.75 5.12
N LYS A 252 -14.51 9.46 5.35
CA LYS A 252 -14.10 9.88 6.70
C LYS A 252 -15.13 10.80 7.35
N THR A 253 -15.61 11.79 6.61
CA THR A 253 -16.57 12.80 7.12
C THR A 253 -17.96 12.20 7.39
N SER A 254 -18.42 11.24 6.58
CA SER A 254 -19.72 10.58 6.76
C SER A 254 -19.71 9.53 7.88
N GLY A 255 -18.54 9.14 8.37
CA GLY A 255 -18.36 8.03 9.32
C GLY A 255 -18.44 6.64 8.68
N GLU A 256 -18.61 6.53 7.37
CA GLU A 256 -18.61 5.24 6.68
C GLU A 256 -17.23 4.59 6.68
N PHE A 257 -16.17 5.40 6.66
CA PHE A 257 -14.79 4.94 6.78
C PHE A 257 -14.58 4.09 8.05
N ALA A 258 -15.05 4.57 9.21
CA ALA A 258 -15.00 3.83 10.47
C ALA A 258 -15.73 2.48 10.38
N LYS A 259 -16.91 2.45 9.75
CA LYS A 259 -17.70 1.22 9.56
C LYS A 259 -16.96 0.17 8.71
N ILE A 260 -16.07 0.60 7.82
CA ILE A 260 -15.27 -0.31 7.00
C ILE A 260 -14.10 -0.86 7.79
N ILE A 261 -13.31 0.00 8.48
CA ILE A 261 -12.01 -0.42 9.04
C ILE A 261 -12.07 -0.92 10.49
N GLU A 262 -13.02 -0.43 11.33
CA GLU A 262 -13.10 -0.81 12.75
C GLU A 262 -13.46 -2.28 12.97
N PRO A 263 -14.26 -2.94 12.14
CA PRO A 263 -14.46 -4.41 12.25
C PRO A 263 -13.17 -5.23 12.10
N TYR A 264 -12.14 -4.66 11.45
CA TYR A 264 -10.81 -5.25 11.32
C TYR A 264 -9.87 -4.91 12.48
N GLY A 265 -10.32 -4.08 13.44
CA GLY A 265 -9.54 -3.65 14.61
C GLY A 265 -8.79 -2.33 14.43
N PHE A 266 -8.87 -1.69 13.26
CA PHE A 266 -8.20 -0.41 13.02
C PHE A 266 -8.98 0.76 13.62
N SER A 267 -8.26 1.81 14.02
CA SER A 267 -8.85 3.04 14.55
C SER A 267 -9.00 4.11 13.47
N ALA A 268 -10.24 4.50 13.17
CA ALA A 268 -10.50 5.61 12.26
C ALA A 268 -9.90 6.92 12.81
N ALA A 269 -9.96 7.13 14.13
CA ALA A 269 -9.37 8.31 14.78
C ALA A 269 -7.85 8.38 14.55
N ALA A 270 -7.14 7.25 14.61
CA ALA A 270 -5.70 7.19 14.34
C ALA A 270 -5.38 7.65 12.91
N ALA A 271 -6.09 7.13 11.90
CA ALA A 271 -5.90 7.51 10.50
C ALA A 271 -6.26 8.99 10.21
N MET A 272 -7.15 9.59 11.02
CA MET A 272 -7.55 10.99 10.89
C MET A 272 -6.67 11.95 11.71
N SER A 273 -5.80 11.45 12.59
CA SER A 273 -4.94 12.28 13.44
C SER A 273 -3.68 12.80 12.76
N THR A 274 -3.37 12.30 11.57
CA THR A 274 -2.16 12.62 10.81
C THR A 274 -2.48 12.88 9.33
N THR A 275 -1.47 13.27 8.56
CA THR A 275 -1.59 13.54 7.12
C THR A 275 -0.44 12.90 6.36
N ARG A 276 -0.64 12.65 5.06
CA ARG A 276 0.41 12.22 4.14
C ARG A 276 1.66 13.09 4.25
N ASP A 277 1.48 14.42 4.25
CA ASP A 277 2.60 15.35 4.28
C ASP A 277 3.46 15.18 5.53
N LYS A 278 2.84 14.97 6.71
CA LYS A 278 3.57 14.70 7.96
C LYS A 278 4.31 13.36 7.91
N LEU A 279 3.70 12.34 7.34
CA LEU A 279 4.27 10.99 7.26
C LEU A 279 5.39 10.87 6.23
N CYS A 280 5.31 11.66 5.17
CA CYS A 280 6.27 11.69 4.08
C CYS A 280 7.41 12.71 4.30
N ALA A 281 7.31 13.59 5.30
CA ALA A 281 8.37 14.55 5.61
C ALA A 281 9.66 13.82 6.02
N ALA A 282 10.79 14.22 5.45
CA ALA A 282 12.11 13.80 5.93
C ALA A 282 12.30 14.30 7.37
N LYS A 283 12.76 13.43 8.27
CA LYS A 283 13.11 13.80 9.65
C LYS A 283 14.54 14.28 9.70
#